data_d19506887213974e6c6c7e001ddb101e
#
_entry.id   d19506887213974e6c6c7e001ddb101e
#
_cell.length_a   1.000
_cell.length_b   1.000
_cell.length_c   1.000
_cell.angle_alpha   90.00
_cell.angle_beta   90.00
_cell.angle_gamma   90.00
#
_symmetry.space_group_name_H-M   'P 1'
#
loop_
_entity.id
_entity.type
_entity.pdbx_description
1 polymer ?
#
loop_
_entity_poly.entity_id
_entity_poly.type
_entity_poly.pdbx_seq_one_letter_code
_entity_poly.pdbx_strand_id
1 'polypeptide(L)'
;VGSENAKVGETWWFALPVPTNTSAEPIEITGVSLVQVPKGIEVLRYGAYSLEDTEGLALLAKEGDDWTPRFAALRDHSGEPLKVAPHASSDIYYLAQLKITSLPSRSARYCEFDYRQSGRAYTQTLDCEVELTGK
;
A
#
# COMPACT_ATOMS: atom_id res chain seq x y z
N VAL A 1 1.14 -0.95 12.17
CA VAL A 1 2.44 -0.32 11.94
C VAL A 1 2.35 1.18 12.23
N GLY A 2 3.42 1.79 12.63
CA GLY A 2 3.38 3.22 12.92
C GLY A 2 4.72 3.85 13.22
N SER A 3 4.70 5.16 13.40
CA SER A 3 5.85 5.95 13.82
C SER A 3 5.39 7.06 14.77
N GLU A 4 6.19 7.32 15.80
CA GLU A 4 5.96 8.39 16.77
C GLU A 4 6.75 9.65 16.44
N ASN A 5 7.48 9.64 15.33
CA ASN A 5 8.36 10.74 14.94
C ASN A 5 7.90 11.44 13.64
N ALA A 6 6.62 11.37 13.36
CA ALA A 6 6.07 11.97 12.15
C ALA A 6 5.95 13.49 12.32
N LYS A 7 6.24 14.21 11.23
CA LYS A 7 6.18 15.68 11.21
C LYS A 7 5.35 16.15 10.01
N VAL A 8 4.68 17.27 10.20
CA VAL A 8 3.95 17.94 9.12
C VAL A 8 4.89 18.24 7.96
N GLY A 9 4.42 17.98 6.75
CA GLY A 9 5.19 18.16 5.52
C GLY A 9 5.95 16.93 5.05
N GLU A 10 6.10 15.92 5.90
CA GLU A 10 6.76 14.68 5.53
C GLU A 10 5.89 13.82 4.63
N THR A 11 6.55 13.04 3.77
CA THR A 11 5.91 12.03 2.93
C THR A 11 6.34 10.65 3.42
N TRP A 12 5.38 9.76 3.57
CA TRP A 12 5.59 8.40 4.04
C TRP A 12 5.01 7.40 3.06
N TRP A 13 5.63 6.23 2.99
CA TRP A 13 5.15 5.10 2.21
C TRP A 13 4.66 4.02 3.13
N PHE A 14 3.42 3.58 2.92
CA PHE A 14 2.78 2.53 3.71
C PHE A 14 2.39 1.37 2.80
N ALA A 15 2.92 0.17 3.12
CA ALA A 15 2.60 -1.03 2.35
C ALA A 15 1.22 -1.58 2.74
N LEU A 16 0.38 -1.80 1.73
CA LEU A 16 -0.85 -2.57 1.87
C LEU A 16 -0.49 -4.07 1.99
N PRO A 17 -1.40 -4.92 2.49
CA PRO A 17 -1.13 -6.35 2.54
C PRO A 17 -0.74 -6.92 1.18
N VAL A 18 0.23 -7.83 1.17
CA VAL A 18 0.65 -8.50 -0.07
C VAL A 18 -0.51 -9.32 -0.63
N PRO A 19 -0.91 -9.10 -1.90
CA PRO A 19 -1.99 -9.86 -2.48
C PRO A 19 -1.70 -11.36 -2.47
N THR A 20 -2.61 -12.13 -1.89
CA THR A 20 -2.50 -13.58 -1.77
C THR A 20 -3.80 -14.22 -2.27
N ASN A 21 -3.68 -15.12 -3.23
CA ASN A 21 -4.80 -15.85 -3.77
C ASN A 21 -4.86 -17.25 -3.16
N THR A 22 -5.83 -17.50 -2.30
CA THR A 22 -6.02 -18.79 -1.65
C THR A 22 -6.94 -19.72 -2.42
N SER A 23 -7.50 -19.27 -3.53
CA SER A 23 -8.43 -20.02 -4.35
C SER A 23 -7.74 -20.82 -5.45
N ALA A 24 -8.51 -21.69 -6.12
CA ALA A 24 -8.03 -22.50 -7.23
C ALA A 24 -8.06 -21.78 -8.58
N GLU A 25 -8.61 -20.56 -8.63
CA GLU A 25 -8.72 -19.77 -9.85
C GLU A 25 -7.83 -18.52 -9.77
N PRO A 26 -7.21 -18.10 -10.87
CA PRO A 26 -6.41 -16.87 -10.86
C PRO A 26 -7.28 -15.65 -10.57
N ILE A 27 -6.69 -14.63 -9.96
CA ILE A 27 -7.34 -13.33 -9.76
C ILE A 27 -6.56 -12.25 -10.48
N GLU A 28 -7.23 -11.15 -10.77
CA GLU A 28 -6.63 -9.97 -11.38
C GLU A 28 -7.02 -8.76 -10.54
N ILE A 29 -6.06 -8.11 -9.90
CA ILE A 29 -6.31 -6.94 -9.07
C ILE A 29 -6.39 -5.72 -9.99
N THR A 30 -7.49 -4.97 -9.88
CA THR A 30 -7.78 -3.83 -10.74
C THR A 30 -7.72 -2.49 -10.00
N GLY A 31 -7.72 -2.50 -8.67
CA GLY A 31 -7.62 -1.27 -7.90
C GLY A 31 -7.37 -1.53 -6.43
N VAL A 32 -6.82 -0.54 -5.75
CA VAL A 32 -6.57 -0.56 -4.30
C VAL A 32 -6.86 0.82 -3.71
N SER A 33 -7.24 0.86 -2.44
CA SER A 33 -7.41 2.11 -1.72
C SER A 33 -7.35 1.91 -0.21
N LEU A 34 -6.97 2.98 0.51
CA LEU A 34 -7.19 3.09 1.95
C LEU A 34 -8.62 3.58 2.17
N VAL A 35 -9.35 2.94 3.07
CA VAL A 35 -10.78 3.22 3.29
C VAL A 35 -10.99 4.39 4.25
N GLN A 36 -10.34 4.33 5.42
CA GLN A 36 -10.46 5.35 6.45
C GLN A 36 -9.17 6.16 6.53
N VAL A 37 -9.18 7.33 5.90
CA VAL A 37 -8.03 8.23 5.93
C VAL A 37 -8.40 9.42 6.82
N PRO A 38 -7.71 9.60 7.96
CA PRO A 38 -8.04 10.67 8.89
C PRO A 38 -7.62 12.03 8.33
N LYS A 39 -8.21 13.08 8.90
CA LYS A 39 -7.75 14.45 8.66
C LYS A 39 -6.27 14.54 9.04
N GLY A 40 -5.48 15.20 8.20
CA GLY A 40 -4.04 15.34 8.42
C GLY A 40 -3.20 14.39 7.56
N ILE A 41 -3.82 13.41 6.92
CA ILE A 41 -3.17 12.53 5.96
C ILE A 41 -3.81 12.70 4.60
N GLU A 42 -2.97 12.96 3.58
CA GLU A 42 -3.40 13.01 2.19
C GLU A 42 -2.75 11.85 1.44
N VAL A 43 -3.56 11.03 0.78
CA VAL A 43 -3.04 9.99 -0.11
C VAL A 43 -2.68 10.62 -1.43
N LEU A 44 -1.40 10.70 -1.75
CA LEU A 44 -0.92 11.31 -2.99
C LEU A 44 -1.12 10.38 -4.19
N ARG A 45 -0.80 9.10 -4.00
CA ARG A 45 -0.97 8.06 -5.01
C ARG A 45 -0.76 6.68 -4.41
N TYR A 46 -1.10 5.66 -5.18
CA TYR A 46 -0.74 4.27 -4.90
C TYR A 46 0.26 3.82 -5.95
N GLY A 47 1.33 3.16 -5.50
CA GLY A 47 2.31 2.54 -6.39
C GLY A 47 2.32 1.04 -6.18
N ALA A 48 2.84 0.30 -7.16
CA ALA A 48 2.99 -1.14 -7.08
C ALA A 48 4.41 -1.52 -7.47
N TYR A 49 5.13 -2.17 -6.57
CA TYR A 49 6.55 -2.46 -6.74
C TYR A 49 6.85 -3.91 -6.43
N SER A 50 7.91 -4.45 -7.05
CA SER A 50 8.32 -5.81 -6.77
C SER A 50 9.07 -5.90 -5.45
N LEU A 51 8.90 -7.02 -4.75
CA LEU A 51 9.65 -7.31 -3.52
C LEU A 51 11.16 -7.34 -3.78
N GLU A 52 11.56 -7.78 -4.97
CA GLU A 52 12.98 -7.79 -5.36
C GLU A 52 13.53 -6.36 -5.47
N ASP A 53 12.83 -5.47 -6.15
CA ASP A 53 13.28 -4.09 -6.36
C ASP A 53 13.36 -3.30 -5.05
N THR A 54 12.50 -3.60 -4.09
CA THR A 54 12.49 -2.94 -2.77
C THR A 54 13.30 -3.72 -1.71
N GLU A 55 13.99 -4.77 -2.12
CA GLU A 55 14.82 -5.62 -1.24
C GLU A 55 14.03 -6.15 -0.03
N GLY A 56 12.83 -6.61 -0.29
CA GLY A 56 11.90 -7.09 0.72
C GLY A 56 10.70 -6.16 0.91
N LEU A 57 9.86 -6.47 1.88
CA LEU A 57 8.64 -5.72 2.14
C LEU A 57 8.94 -4.44 2.95
N ALA A 58 8.80 -3.29 2.31
CA ALA A 58 8.92 -1.99 2.97
C ALA A 58 7.57 -1.65 3.63
N LEU A 59 7.38 -2.05 4.89
CA LEU A 59 6.11 -1.87 5.59
C LEU A 59 5.73 -0.41 5.80
N LEU A 60 6.67 0.38 6.28
CA LEU A 60 6.50 1.81 6.51
C LEU A 60 7.85 2.48 6.36
N ALA A 61 7.93 3.48 5.50
CA ALA A 61 9.18 4.16 5.24
C ALA A 61 8.94 5.65 4.98
N LYS A 62 9.77 6.49 5.59
CA LYS A 62 9.74 7.93 5.34
C LYS A 62 10.54 8.25 4.09
N GLU A 63 9.95 9.00 3.16
CA GLU A 63 10.63 9.42 1.94
C GLU A 63 11.86 10.26 2.28
N GLY A 64 12.98 9.93 1.65
CA GLY A 64 14.23 10.63 1.86
C GLY A 64 15.16 10.01 2.91
N ASP A 65 14.68 9.05 3.71
CA ASP A 65 15.54 8.32 4.63
C ASP A 65 16.48 7.37 3.87
N ASP A 66 17.67 7.15 4.42
CA ASP A 66 18.71 6.33 3.78
C ASP A 66 18.24 4.90 3.49
N TRP A 67 17.34 4.37 4.33
CA TRP A 67 16.84 3.00 4.22
C TRP A 67 15.58 2.88 3.38
N THR A 68 15.00 4.01 2.97
CA THR A 68 13.79 4.00 2.15
C THR A 68 14.15 3.76 0.70
N PRO A 69 13.50 2.78 0.02
CA PRO A 69 13.71 2.59 -1.41
C PRO A 69 13.43 3.88 -2.19
N ARG A 70 14.21 4.12 -3.23
CA ARG A 70 13.99 5.26 -4.13
C ARG A 70 12.91 4.90 -5.13
N PHE A 71 11.66 4.94 -4.69
CA PHE A 71 10.52 4.50 -5.49
C PHE A 71 10.43 5.19 -6.86
N ALA A 72 10.83 6.46 -6.95
CA ALA A 72 10.82 7.17 -8.23
C ALA A 72 11.77 6.58 -9.28
N ALA A 73 12.77 5.81 -8.85
CA ALA A 73 13.74 5.14 -9.73
C ALA A 73 13.36 3.69 -10.03
N LEU A 74 12.30 3.18 -9.40
CA LEU A 74 11.85 1.80 -9.57
C LEU A 74 10.67 1.74 -10.52
N ARG A 75 10.49 0.56 -11.14
CA ARG A 75 9.34 0.33 -11.99
C ARG A 75 8.06 0.26 -11.15
N ASP A 76 7.11 1.14 -11.46
CA ASP A 76 5.78 1.14 -10.87
C ASP A 76 4.84 0.33 -11.76
N HIS A 77 4.28 -0.75 -11.21
CA HIS A 77 3.38 -1.65 -11.92
C HIS A 77 1.90 -1.28 -11.76
N SER A 78 1.58 -0.18 -11.08
CA SER A 78 0.20 0.17 -10.75
C SER A 78 -0.66 0.55 -11.96
N GLY A 79 -0.06 0.84 -13.10
CA GLY A 79 -0.79 1.14 -14.34
C GLY A 79 -1.36 -0.09 -15.05
N GLU A 80 -1.07 -1.29 -14.58
CA GLU A 80 -1.50 -2.55 -15.17
C GLU A 80 -2.27 -3.38 -14.15
N PRO A 81 -3.29 -4.18 -14.58
CA PRO A 81 -3.90 -5.14 -13.69
C PRO A 81 -2.87 -6.17 -13.21
N LEU A 82 -2.89 -6.48 -11.93
CA LEU A 82 -1.96 -7.43 -11.33
C LEU A 82 -2.58 -8.82 -11.28
N LYS A 83 -1.97 -9.78 -11.96
CA LYS A 83 -2.42 -11.17 -11.94
C LYS A 83 -1.76 -11.92 -10.79
N VAL A 84 -2.56 -12.65 -10.03
CA VAL A 84 -2.07 -13.52 -8.95
C VAL A 84 -2.54 -14.95 -9.23
N ALA A 85 -1.57 -15.85 -9.38
CA ALA A 85 -1.84 -17.26 -9.68
C ALA A 85 -2.61 -17.94 -8.54
N PRO A 86 -3.31 -19.06 -8.84
CA PRO A 86 -3.98 -19.84 -7.81
C PRO A 86 -3.00 -20.29 -6.73
N HIS A 87 -3.43 -20.27 -5.47
CA HIS A 87 -2.68 -20.72 -4.31
C HIS A 87 -1.28 -20.08 -4.20
N ALA A 88 -1.18 -18.79 -4.55
CA ALA A 88 0.08 -18.07 -4.56
C ALA A 88 -0.05 -16.67 -3.98
N SER A 89 1.06 -16.16 -3.47
CA SER A 89 1.21 -14.74 -3.12
C SER A 89 1.89 -14.02 -4.27
N SER A 90 1.54 -12.75 -4.46
CA SER A 90 2.20 -11.91 -5.46
C SER A 90 3.60 -11.51 -5.01
N ASP A 91 4.54 -11.38 -5.96
CA ASP A 91 5.84 -10.74 -5.73
C ASP A 91 5.78 -9.23 -5.92
N ILE A 92 4.62 -8.71 -6.31
CA ILE A 92 4.37 -7.28 -6.41
C ILE A 92 3.37 -6.91 -5.33
N TYR A 93 3.62 -5.80 -4.64
CA TYR A 93 2.74 -5.31 -3.60
C TYR A 93 2.48 -3.82 -3.79
N TYR A 94 1.40 -3.33 -3.18
CA TYR A 94 0.99 -1.93 -3.30
C TYR A 94 1.42 -1.14 -2.10
N LEU A 95 1.78 0.13 -2.34
CA LEU A 95 2.08 1.09 -1.29
C LEU A 95 1.27 2.36 -1.53
N ALA A 96 0.80 2.95 -0.44
CA ALA A 96 0.20 4.27 -0.45
C ALA A 96 1.27 5.31 -0.12
N GLN A 97 1.40 6.33 -0.94
CA GLN A 97 2.24 7.48 -0.66
C GLN A 97 1.41 8.50 0.09
N LEU A 98 1.78 8.77 1.34
CA LEU A 98 1.02 9.58 2.28
C LEU A 98 1.77 10.86 2.60
N LYS A 99 1.07 11.99 2.52
CA LYS A 99 1.63 13.27 2.98
C LYS A 99 0.95 13.69 4.27
N ILE A 100 1.74 14.12 5.23
CA ILE A 100 1.23 14.65 6.50
C ILE A 100 0.98 16.15 6.33
N THR A 101 -0.29 16.53 6.28
CA THR A 101 -0.71 17.93 6.15
C THR A 101 -0.97 18.56 7.51
N SER A 102 -1.34 17.75 8.50
CA SER A 102 -1.40 18.10 9.92
C SER A 102 -1.25 16.82 10.72
N LEU A 103 -0.83 16.89 11.97
CA LEU A 103 -0.67 15.67 12.77
C LEU A 103 -2.02 15.01 12.98
N PRO A 104 -2.20 13.77 12.54
CA PRO A 104 -3.49 13.10 12.65
C PRO A 104 -3.76 12.68 14.09
N SER A 105 -5.04 12.68 14.47
CA SER A 105 -5.49 12.21 15.78
C SER A 105 -5.91 10.75 15.79
N ARG A 106 -5.98 10.13 14.60
CA ARG A 106 -6.37 8.73 14.43
C ARG A 106 -5.49 8.07 13.37
N SER A 107 -5.45 6.76 13.38
CA SER A 107 -4.77 6.00 12.33
C SER A 107 -5.56 5.98 11.04
N ALA A 108 -4.87 5.80 9.92
CA ALA A 108 -5.50 5.38 8.67
C ALA A 108 -5.72 3.87 8.75
N ARG A 109 -6.87 3.39 8.31
CA ARG A 109 -7.26 2.00 8.52
C ARG A 109 -8.09 1.43 7.39
N TYR A 110 -7.99 0.12 7.22
CA TYR A 110 -8.65 -0.71 6.21
C TYR A 110 -8.16 -0.46 4.80
N CYS A 111 -7.79 -1.56 4.17
CA CYS A 111 -7.33 -1.60 2.79
C CYS A 111 -8.37 -2.31 1.94
N GLU A 112 -8.77 -1.69 0.84
CA GLU A 112 -9.75 -2.26 -0.08
C GLU A 112 -9.05 -2.66 -1.38
N PHE A 113 -9.35 -3.88 -1.83
CA PHE A 113 -8.86 -4.40 -3.10
C PHE A 113 -10.03 -4.70 -4.01
N ASP A 114 -10.00 -4.14 -5.22
CA ASP A 114 -10.92 -4.50 -6.29
C ASP A 114 -10.23 -5.54 -7.17
N TYR A 115 -10.92 -6.63 -7.47
CA TYR A 115 -10.35 -7.68 -8.30
C TYR A 115 -11.39 -8.38 -9.14
N ARG A 116 -10.93 -9.07 -10.16
CA ARG A 116 -11.76 -9.88 -11.03
C ARG A 116 -11.33 -11.35 -10.91
N GLN A 117 -12.32 -12.22 -10.98
CA GLN A 117 -12.10 -13.67 -10.99
C GLN A 117 -13.20 -14.32 -11.81
N SER A 118 -12.81 -15.17 -12.76
CA SER A 118 -13.76 -15.90 -13.61
C SER A 118 -14.81 -14.97 -14.26
N GLY A 119 -14.38 -13.79 -14.72
CA GLY A 119 -15.24 -12.83 -15.39
C GLY A 119 -16.13 -11.98 -14.47
N ARG A 120 -16.00 -12.11 -13.16
CA ARG A 120 -16.77 -11.33 -12.18
C ARG A 120 -15.90 -10.36 -11.43
N ALA A 121 -16.48 -9.23 -11.05
CA ALA A 121 -15.82 -8.20 -10.25
C ALA A 121 -16.18 -8.38 -8.78
N TYR A 122 -15.17 -8.23 -7.93
CA TYR A 122 -15.30 -8.37 -6.47
C TYR A 122 -14.55 -7.24 -5.79
N THR A 123 -14.94 -6.95 -4.55
CA THR A 123 -14.24 -6.04 -3.67
C THR A 123 -14.02 -6.75 -2.34
N GLN A 124 -12.81 -6.65 -1.80
CA GLN A 124 -12.48 -7.19 -0.48
C GLN A 124 -11.81 -6.12 0.36
N THR A 125 -12.28 -5.97 1.60
CA THR A 125 -11.67 -5.09 2.59
C THR A 125 -10.87 -5.92 3.57
N LEU A 126 -9.60 -5.57 3.75
CA LEU A 126 -8.70 -6.22 4.70
C LEU A 126 -8.35 -5.25 5.82
N ASP A 127 -8.09 -5.80 7.01
CA ASP A 127 -7.58 -4.99 8.11
C ASP A 127 -6.15 -4.57 7.79
N CYS A 128 -5.90 -3.29 7.87
CA CYS A 128 -4.56 -2.71 7.79
C CYS A 128 -4.62 -1.40 8.57
N GLU A 129 -3.48 -0.98 9.12
CA GLU A 129 -3.45 0.23 9.92
C GLU A 129 -2.09 0.89 9.85
N VAL A 130 -2.08 2.21 9.68
CA VAL A 130 -0.88 3.01 9.86
C VAL A 130 -1.17 4.16 10.81
N GLU A 131 -0.36 4.26 11.85
CA GLU A 131 -0.45 5.32 12.85
C GLU A 131 0.79 6.20 12.76
N LEU A 132 0.58 7.47 12.42
CA LEU A 132 1.64 8.46 12.30
C LEU A 132 1.41 9.55 13.35
N THR A 133 2.21 9.54 14.41
CA THR A 133 2.10 10.53 15.49
C THR A 133 3.39 11.33 15.59
N GLY A 134 3.28 12.56 16.09
CA GLY A 134 4.43 13.42 16.36
C GLY A 134 4.70 13.55 17.83
N LYS A 135 5.90 14.00 18.17
CA LYS A 135 6.25 14.37 19.53
C LYS A 135 6.02 15.85 19.76
#